data_0309271ad7d06fcb5b801c5c62ed4ff0
#
_entry.id   0309271ad7d06fcb5b801c5c62ed4ff0
#
_cell.length_a   1.000
_cell.length_b   1.000
_cell.length_c   1.000
_cell.angle_alpha   90.00
_cell.angle_beta   90.00
_cell.angle_gamma   90.00
#
_symmetry.space_group_name_H-M   'P 1'
#
loop_
_entity.id
_entity.type
_entity.pdbx_description
1 polymer ?
#
loop_
_entity_poly.entity_id
_entity_poly.type
_entity_poly.pdbx_seq_one_letter_code
_entity_poly.pdbx_strand_id
1 'polypeptide(L)'
;MATKNTQDDKGKDEKKTAAKGKAGKSAETAAAPAEAAAETPEQRLAAAKGRLASADRNDPCPCGSGKKYKKCHLRDDEAASLPVVVPPSALDIIMNGWRLFEQRRPGAAEKEFAAALKLDPSLQEAHVGIGMARLSAGNADGAKEELSLVVKESEPTIAKLRADKVKDAFTKTEAQPFIRAAHALGCLAYDQDRFEDAVKDLASVYEIDEGNVGTEARLIAAKALMKLERAADAVGVLEPATKAESGGGRAHLGLALAHVTTGAADKARKSLDAALDANAHYGKALLGRIRRRVENLAGTAPGSQEEALVYAQTYGDVWTETAKDFLEKALDERAAKAGASSGEGAAESASP
;
A
#
# COMPACT_ATOMS: atom_id res chain seq x y z
N MET A 1 45.30 39.64 -12.94
CA MET A 1 45.12 40.44 -14.18
C MET A 1 43.60 40.56 -14.31
N ALA A 2 42.92 41.59 -13.81
CA ALA A 2 42.76 42.94 -14.37
C ALA A 2 42.15 42.78 -15.80
N THR A 3 41.01 43.32 -16.11
CA THR A 3 40.43 44.67 -16.00
C THR A 3 38.96 44.58 -16.46
N LYS A 4 37.92 45.19 -15.84
CA LYS A 4 37.42 46.59 -16.00
C LYS A 4 37.00 46.85 -17.47
N ASN A 5 35.81 47.35 -17.78
CA ASN A 5 35.18 48.63 -17.38
C ASN A 5 33.84 48.79 -18.15
N THR A 6 32.85 49.35 -17.51
CA THR A 6 32.24 50.69 -17.51
C THR A 6 31.26 50.99 -18.64
N GLN A 7 30.02 51.31 -18.25
CA GLN A 7 29.39 52.68 -18.22
C GLN A 7 29.08 53.25 -19.63
N ASP A 8 27.99 53.79 -19.90
CA ASP A 8 27.14 54.93 -19.54
C ASP A 8 26.04 55.07 -20.61
N ASP A 9 25.00 55.78 -20.61
CA ASP A 9 24.43 56.92 -19.92
C ASP A 9 23.16 57.40 -20.67
N LYS A 10 22.21 57.95 -19.95
CA LYS A 10 21.29 59.08 -20.25
C LYS A 10 20.43 59.09 -21.52
N GLY A 11 19.22 59.48 -21.39
CA GLY A 11 18.56 60.70 -21.00
C GLY A 11 17.09 60.72 -21.43
N LYS A 12 16.28 61.17 -20.60
CA LYS A 12 15.36 62.30 -20.61
C LYS A 12 14.76 62.70 -21.97
N ASP A 13 13.41 62.79 -21.98
CA ASP A 13 12.75 64.14 -21.98
C ASP A 13 11.24 64.04 -21.74
N GLU A 14 10.81 64.91 -20.84
CA GLU A 14 9.43 65.30 -20.54
C GLU A 14 8.85 66.16 -21.68
N LYS A 15 7.52 66.09 -21.87
CA LYS A 15 6.74 67.28 -22.13
C LYS A 15 5.25 67.19 -21.74
N LYS A 16 4.91 68.01 -20.76
CA LYS A 16 3.59 68.54 -20.40
C LYS A 16 2.92 69.26 -21.54
N THR A 17 1.57 69.24 -21.56
CA THR A 17 0.65 70.41 -21.63
C THR A 17 -0.78 69.88 -21.44
N ALA A 18 -1.52 70.16 -20.44
CA ALA A 18 -2.28 71.30 -19.96
C ALA A 18 -3.57 71.64 -20.76
N ALA A 19 -4.68 71.29 -20.10
CA ALA A 19 -5.85 72.10 -19.67
C ALA A 19 -6.82 72.71 -20.68
N LYS A 20 -8.09 72.48 -20.42
CA LYS A 20 -9.27 73.38 -20.20
C LYS A 20 -10.53 72.56 -20.44
N GLY A 21 -11.44 72.36 -19.57
CA GLY A 21 -12.23 73.23 -18.74
C GLY A 21 -13.55 73.61 -19.41
N LYS A 22 -14.67 73.03 -18.96
CA LYS A 22 -15.87 73.80 -18.62
C LYS A 22 -16.97 72.93 -17.98
N ALA A 23 -17.47 73.52 -16.95
CA ALA A 23 -18.49 73.12 -16.00
C ALA A 23 -19.90 72.95 -16.60
N GLY A 24 -20.73 72.23 -15.88
CA GLY A 24 -22.10 72.62 -15.73
C GLY A 24 -23.12 71.50 -15.58
N LYS A 25 -23.59 71.40 -14.36
CA LYS A 25 -24.94 71.22 -13.86
C LYS A 25 -25.50 69.82 -13.52
N SER A 26 -25.72 69.78 -12.26
CA SER A 26 -26.91 69.40 -11.48
C SER A 26 -27.19 67.91 -11.26
N ALA A 27 -27.18 67.69 -9.96
CA ALA A 27 -27.61 66.56 -9.18
C ALA A 27 -28.97 65.98 -9.60
N GLU A 28 -29.00 64.67 -9.72
CA GLU A 28 -30.18 63.90 -9.38
C GLU A 28 -29.71 62.59 -8.71
N THR A 29 -30.07 62.47 -7.48
CA THR A 29 -29.85 61.30 -6.61
C THR A 29 -30.65 60.17 -7.17
N ALA A 30 -29.99 59.24 -7.87
CA ALA A 30 -30.53 57.94 -8.16
C ALA A 30 -29.89 56.94 -7.17
N ALA A 31 -30.76 56.30 -6.41
CA ALA A 31 -30.45 55.25 -5.45
C ALA A 31 -29.54 54.17 -6.07
N ALA A 32 -28.53 53.79 -5.36
CA ALA A 32 -27.68 52.64 -5.69
C ALA A 32 -28.55 51.38 -5.79
N PRO A 33 -28.42 50.57 -6.87
CA PRO A 33 -29.08 49.29 -6.91
C PRO A 33 -28.45 48.40 -5.84
N ALA A 34 -29.34 47.78 -5.03
CA ALA A 34 -28.96 46.77 -4.04
C ALA A 34 -27.97 45.78 -4.66
N GLU A 35 -26.86 45.49 -3.92
CA GLU A 35 -25.96 44.43 -4.24
C GLU A 35 -26.78 43.15 -4.46
N ALA A 36 -26.92 42.72 -5.73
CA ALA A 36 -27.49 41.44 -6.07
C ALA A 36 -26.57 40.39 -5.48
N ALA A 37 -27.07 39.62 -4.51
CA ALA A 37 -26.39 38.49 -3.90
C ALA A 37 -25.80 37.64 -5.06
N ALA A 38 -24.49 37.39 -5.00
CA ALA A 38 -23.79 36.61 -6.01
C ALA A 38 -24.42 35.22 -6.12
N GLU A 39 -25.00 34.91 -7.29
CA GLU A 39 -25.63 33.61 -7.57
C GLU A 39 -24.61 32.49 -7.29
N THR A 40 -25.05 31.44 -6.59
CA THR A 40 -24.24 30.24 -6.37
C THR A 40 -23.98 29.52 -7.69
N PRO A 41 -22.90 28.72 -7.80
CA PRO A 41 -22.63 27.93 -9.01
C PRO A 41 -23.82 27.04 -9.43
N GLU A 42 -24.54 26.49 -8.45
CA GLU A 42 -25.74 25.64 -8.70
C GLU A 42 -26.90 26.46 -9.28
N GLN A 43 -27.12 27.67 -8.77
CA GLN A 43 -28.14 28.58 -9.29
C GLN A 43 -27.82 29.00 -10.74
N ARG A 44 -26.54 29.28 -11.05
CA ARG A 44 -26.11 29.59 -12.42
C ARG A 44 -26.32 28.43 -13.37
N LEU A 45 -26.01 27.21 -12.95
CA LEU A 45 -26.22 25.98 -13.72
C LEU A 45 -27.70 25.72 -13.97
N ALA A 46 -28.56 25.89 -12.96
CA ALA A 46 -30.00 25.73 -13.09
C ALA A 46 -30.61 26.78 -14.07
N ALA A 47 -30.17 28.03 -13.95
CA ALA A 47 -30.60 29.10 -14.84
C ALA A 47 -30.13 28.87 -16.30
N ALA A 48 -28.89 28.40 -16.49
CA ALA A 48 -28.35 28.06 -17.81
C ALA A 48 -29.14 26.91 -18.46
N LYS A 49 -29.42 25.83 -17.71
CA LYS A 49 -30.24 24.70 -18.18
C LYS A 49 -31.66 25.14 -18.55
N GLY A 50 -32.25 26.03 -17.74
CA GLY A 50 -33.58 26.58 -18.04
C GLY A 50 -33.61 27.38 -19.36
N ARG A 51 -32.63 28.23 -19.62
CA ARG A 51 -32.51 29.00 -20.84
C ARG A 51 -32.21 28.13 -22.07
N LEU A 52 -31.33 27.13 -21.93
CA LEU A 52 -31.03 26.18 -23.00
C LEU A 52 -32.25 25.33 -23.41
N ALA A 53 -33.12 25.00 -22.43
CA ALA A 53 -34.33 24.25 -22.72
C ALA A 53 -35.49 25.09 -23.32
N SER A 54 -35.47 26.42 -23.13
CA SER A 54 -36.59 27.31 -23.43
C SER A 54 -36.40 28.19 -24.69
N ALA A 55 -35.19 28.25 -25.26
CA ALA A 55 -34.92 29.14 -26.40
C ALA A 55 -33.96 28.53 -27.40
N ASP A 56 -34.30 28.67 -28.67
CA ASP A 56 -33.39 28.33 -29.76
C ASP A 56 -32.36 29.46 -30.01
N ARG A 57 -31.28 29.12 -30.68
CA ARG A 57 -30.12 30.00 -30.94
C ARG A 57 -30.50 31.39 -31.46
N ASN A 58 -31.56 31.48 -32.27
CA ASN A 58 -31.99 32.71 -32.93
C ASN A 58 -33.17 33.40 -32.24
N ASP A 59 -33.75 32.79 -31.23
CA ASP A 59 -34.86 33.34 -30.47
C ASP A 59 -34.45 34.52 -29.59
N PRO A 60 -35.42 35.38 -29.18
CA PRO A 60 -35.15 36.36 -28.12
C PRO A 60 -34.65 35.70 -26.85
N CYS A 61 -33.62 36.28 -26.26
CA CYS A 61 -33.05 35.68 -25.04
C CYS A 61 -34.06 35.72 -23.88
N PRO A 62 -34.28 34.59 -23.17
CA PRO A 62 -35.22 34.53 -22.03
C PRO A 62 -34.91 35.48 -20.89
N CYS A 63 -33.69 36.09 -20.87
CA CYS A 63 -33.34 37.10 -19.88
C CYS A 63 -34.04 38.47 -20.06
N GLY A 64 -34.86 38.63 -21.08
CA GLY A 64 -35.57 39.87 -21.36
C GLY A 64 -34.76 40.99 -21.97
N SER A 65 -33.50 40.76 -22.36
CA SER A 65 -32.60 41.78 -22.95
C SER A 65 -32.98 42.25 -24.37
N GLY A 66 -33.96 41.60 -25.03
CA GLY A 66 -34.32 41.85 -26.43
C GLY A 66 -33.29 41.40 -27.47
N LYS A 67 -32.12 40.87 -27.03
CA LYS A 67 -31.10 40.34 -27.94
C LYS A 67 -31.40 38.89 -28.29
N LYS A 68 -30.93 38.44 -29.47
CA LYS A 68 -31.00 37.02 -29.84
C LYS A 68 -30.16 36.20 -28.86
N TYR A 69 -30.63 35.02 -28.46
CA TYR A 69 -29.98 34.14 -27.46
C TYR A 69 -28.49 33.88 -27.76
N LYS A 70 -28.15 33.61 -29.04
CA LYS A 70 -26.75 33.43 -29.48
C LYS A 70 -25.83 34.65 -29.28
N LYS A 71 -26.40 35.84 -29.14
CA LYS A 71 -25.67 37.11 -28.91
C LYS A 71 -25.77 37.59 -27.47
N CYS A 72 -26.37 36.80 -26.60
CA CYS A 72 -26.59 37.12 -25.19
C CYS A 72 -25.99 36.05 -24.27
N HIS A 73 -26.72 35.00 -23.95
CA HIS A 73 -26.32 34.02 -22.93
C HIS A 73 -25.91 32.63 -23.49
N LEU A 74 -26.19 32.33 -24.76
CA LEU A 74 -25.99 30.96 -25.27
C LEU A 74 -24.57 30.41 -24.99
N ARG A 75 -23.55 31.21 -25.26
CA ARG A 75 -22.14 30.78 -25.04
C ARG A 75 -21.84 30.50 -23.59
N ASP A 76 -22.34 31.36 -22.70
CA ASP A 76 -22.10 31.25 -21.27
C ASP A 76 -22.91 30.09 -20.68
N ASP A 77 -24.14 29.87 -21.18
CA ASP A 77 -25.00 28.77 -20.78
C ASP A 77 -24.48 27.41 -21.28
N GLU A 78 -23.97 27.33 -22.51
CA GLU A 78 -23.28 26.14 -23.01
C GLU A 78 -22.05 25.87 -22.18
N ALA A 79 -21.23 26.86 -21.84
CA ALA A 79 -20.06 26.70 -20.98
C ALA A 79 -20.41 26.27 -19.56
N ALA A 80 -21.48 26.84 -18.98
CA ALA A 80 -21.96 26.48 -17.65
C ALA A 80 -22.57 25.07 -17.58
N SER A 81 -23.12 24.58 -18.71
CA SER A 81 -23.70 23.22 -18.80
C SER A 81 -22.70 22.12 -19.08
N LEU A 82 -21.44 22.46 -19.42
CA LEU A 82 -20.39 21.46 -19.56
C LEU A 82 -20.11 20.81 -18.18
N PRO A 83 -19.88 19.49 -18.14
CA PRO A 83 -19.51 18.86 -16.89
C PRO A 83 -18.24 19.52 -16.36
N VAL A 84 -18.28 19.97 -15.10
CA VAL A 84 -17.10 20.48 -14.41
C VAL A 84 -16.15 19.29 -14.30
N VAL A 85 -15.07 19.30 -15.07
CA VAL A 85 -13.99 18.34 -14.94
C VAL A 85 -13.25 18.75 -13.67
N VAL A 86 -13.59 18.12 -12.56
CA VAL A 86 -12.80 18.25 -11.32
C VAL A 86 -11.48 17.54 -11.58
N PRO A 87 -10.33 18.21 -11.45
CA PRO A 87 -9.06 17.52 -11.59
C PRO A 87 -8.96 16.44 -10.51
N PRO A 88 -8.34 15.28 -10.81
CA PRO A 88 -8.19 14.20 -9.85
C PRO A 88 -7.43 14.70 -8.61
N SER A 89 -7.91 14.32 -7.44
CA SER A 89 -7.17 14.57 -6.19
C SER A 89 -5.90 13.74 -6.16
N ALA A 90 -4.96 14.12 -5.30
CA ALA A 90 -3.73 13.32 -5.10
C ALA A 90 -4.06 11.89 -4.65
N LEU A 91 -5.14 11.68 -3.88
CA LEU A 91 -5.60 10.36 -3.48
C LEU A 91 -6.15 9.55 -4.66
N ASP A 92 -6.91 10.15 -5.58
CA ASP A 92 -7.40 9.47 -6.78
C ASP A 92 -6.22 8.98 -7.65
N ILE A 93 -5.17 9.80 -7.74
CA ILE A 93 -3.96 9.46 -8.47
C ILE A 93 -3.22 8.30 -7.79
N ILE A 94 -3.10 8.31 -6.46
CA ILE A 94 -2.51 7.19 -5.68
C ILE A 94 -3.31 5.90 -5.91
N MET A 95 -4.63 5.95 -5.84
CA MET A 95 -5.48 4.78 -6.09
C MET A 95 -5.28 4.24 -7.52
N ASN A 96 -5.14 5.12 -8.52
CA ASN A 96 -4.81 4.71 -9.88
C ASN A 96 -3.42 4.08 -9.97
N GLY A 97 -2.44 4.63 -9.24
CA GLY A 97 -1.09 4.07 -9.13
C GLY A 97 -1.10 2.64 -8.59
N TRP A 98 -1.82 2.38 -7.48
CA TRP A 98 -1.96 1.04 -6.93
C TRP A 98 -2.67 0.08 -7.89
N ARG A 99 -3.73 0.51 -8.55
CA ARG A 99 -4.42 -0.30 -9.57
C ARG A 99 -3.49 -0.71 -10.72
N LEU A 100 -2.65 0.21 -11.19
CA LEU A 100 -1.64 -0.10 -12.22
C LEU A 100 -0.56 -1.06 -11.72
N PHE A 101 -0.16 -0.94 -10.47
CA PHE A 101 0.79 -1.86 -9.82
C PHE A 101 0.22 -3.28 -9.76
N GLU A 102 -1.02 -3.45 -9.33
CA GLU A 102 -1.73 -4.74 -9.33
C GLU A 102 -1.85 -5.35 -10.74
N GLN A 103 -1.99 -4.52 -11.78
CA GLN A 103 -1.95 -4.93 -13.17
C GLN A 103 -0.56 -5.29 -13.69
N ARG A 104 0.45 -5.39 -12.81
CA ARG A 104 1.86 -5.67 -13.15
C ARG A 104 2.46 -4.65 -14.13
N ARG A 105 2.10 -3.38 -13.99
CA ARG A 105 2.59 -2.23 -14.77
C ARG A 105 3.38 -1.24 -13.89
N PRO A 106 4.52 -1.68 -13.30
CA PRO A 106 5.22 -0.87 -12.29
C PRO A 106 5.70 0.48 -12.81
N GLY A 107 6.19 0.56 -14.05
CA GLY A 107 6.64 1.84 -14.62
C GLY A 107 5.51 2.85 -14.89
N ALA A 108 4.27 2.37 -15.09
CA ALA A 108 3.10 3.24 -15.18
C ALA A 108 2.63 3.67 -13.78
N ALA A 109 2.66 2.75 -12.81
CA ALA A 109 2.34 3.03 -11.41
C ALA A 109 3.28 4.08 -10.81
N GLU A 110 4.60 3.97 -11.05
CA GLU A 110 5.60 4.94 -10.58
C GLU A 110 5.29 6.36 -11.08
N LYS A 111 4.87 6.50 -12.34
CA LYS A 111 4.50 7.81 -12.90
C LYS A 111 3.29 8.43 -12.22
N GLU A 112 2.28 7.63 -11.88
CA GLU A 112 1.10 8.09 -11.13
C GLU A 112 1.50 8.53 -9.71
N PHE A 113 2.24 7.71 -8.98
CA PHE A 113 2.71 8.09 -7.64
C PHE A 113 3.57 9.36 -7.67
N ALA A 114 4.46 9.50 -8.65
CA ALA A 114 5.23 10.73 -8.85
C ALA A 114 4.35 11.94 -9.23
N ALA A 115 3.22 11.74 -9.91
CA ALA A 115 2.27 12.80 -10.18
C ALA A 115 1.51 13.23 -8.91
N ALA A 116 1.18 12.28 -8.02
CA ALA A 116 0.59 12.59 -6.71
C ALA A 116 1.53 13.44 -5.85
N LEU A 117 2.84 13.12 -5.82
CA LEU A 117 3.85 13.90 -5.08
C LEU A 117 4.04 15.33 -5.62
N LYS A 118 3.72 15.61 -6.89
CA LYS A 118 3.73 16.99 -7.41
C LYS A 118 2.59 17.82 -6.86
N LEU A 119 1.47 17.19 -6.48
CA LEU A 119 0.34 17.86 -5.84
C LEU A 119 0.54 18.01 -4.34
N ASP A 120 1.07 16.98 -3.70
CA ASP A 120 1.39 16.97 -2.28
C ASP A 120 2.67 16.14 -2.01
N PRO A 121 3.82 16.81 -1.81
CA PRO A 121 5.09 16.13 -1.56
C PRO A 121 5.16 15.37 -0.23
N SER A 122 4.22 15.57 0.70
CA SER A 122 4.22 14.93 2.01
C SER A 122 3.52 13.57 2.04
N LEU A 123 2.99 13.09 0.91
CA LEU A 123 2.23 11.86 0.81
C LEU A 123 3.12 10.62 0.91
N GLN A 124 3.32 10.12 2.12
CA GLN A 124 4.13 8.95 2.40
C GLN A 124 3.67 7.71 1.61
N GLU A 125 2.37 7.54 1.39
CA GLU A 125 1.81 6.44 0.59
C GLU A 125 2.29 6.47 -0.87
N ALA A 126 2.52 7.65 -1.43
CA ALA A 126 3.06 7.78 -2.78
C ALA A 126 4.55 7.37 -2.84
N HIS A 127 5.35 7.72 -1.82
CA HIS A 127 6.73 7.25 -1.69
C HIS A 127 6.79 5.73 -1.53
N VAL A 128 5.91 5.12 -0.73
CA VAL A 128 5.77 3.65 -0.65
C VAL A 128 5.47 3.07 -2.01
N GLY A 129 4.51 3.66 -2.73
CA GLY A 129 4.12 3.21 -4.07
C GLY A 129 5.27 3.25 -5.07
N ILE A 130 6.08 4.33 -5.08
CA ILE A 130 7.29 4.44 -5.91
C ILE A 130 8.30 3.36 -5.54
N GLY A 131 8.58 3.20 -4.24
CA GLY A 131 9.49 2.18 -3.74
C GLY A 131 9.09 0.77 -4.19
N MET A 132 7.83 0.41 -4.02
CA MET A 132 7.28 -0.89 -4.46
C MET A 132 7.34 -1.07 -5.98
N ALA A 133 7.03 -0.03 -6.75
CA ALA A 133 7.13 -0.06 -8.20
C ALA A 133 8.57 -0.29 -8.66
N ARG A 134 9.54 0.38 -8.04
CA ARG A 134 10.97 0.22 -8.32
C ARG A 134 11.47 -1.16 -7.94
N LEU A 135 11.05 -1.74 -6.80
CA LEU A 135 11.36 -3.12 -6.44
C LEU A 135 10.88 -4.09 -7.52
N SER A 136 9.63 -3.94 -7.94
CA SER A 136 9.05 -4.77 -9.00
C SER A 136 9.74 -4.62 -10.35
N ALA A 137 10.40 -3.49 -10.61
CA ALA A 137 11.19 -3.21 -11.80
C ALA A 137 12.68 -3.61 -11.66
N GLY A 138 13.11 -4.14 -10.50
CA GLY A 138 14.49 -4.54 -10.24
C GLY A 138 15.42 -3.38 -9.83
N ASN A 139 14.89 -2.17 -9.59
CA ASN A 139 15.67 -1.03 -9.11
C ASN A 139 15.70 -0.99 -7.58
N ALA A 140 16.53 -1.83 -6.98
CA ALA A 140 16.64 -2.00 -5.53
C ALA A 140 17.15 -0.73 -4.81
N ASP A 141 18.13 -0.03 -5.38
CA ASP A 141 18.72 1.16 -4.75
C ASP A 141 17.70 2.32 -4.72
N GLY A 142 17.05 2.60 -5.84
CA GLY A 142 16.04 3.64 -5.89
C GLY A 142 14.80 3.31 -5.02
N ALA A 143 14.47 2.04 -4.86
CA ALA A 143 13.43 1.62 -3.94
C ALA A 143 13.82 1.84 -2.48
N LYS A 144 15.06 1.48 -2.12
CA LYS A 144 15.60 1.68 -0.77
C LYS A 144 15.58 3.15 -0.36
N GLU A 145 15.93 4.07 -1.27
CA GLU A 145 15.87 5.51 -1.01
C GLU A 145 14.48 5.97 -0.59
N GLU A 146 13.46 5.65 -1.40
CA GLU A 146 12.07 6.05 -1.13
C GLU A 146 11.52 5.43 0.16
N LEU A 147 11.70 4.12 0.33
CA LEU A 147 11.19 3.41 1.49
C LEU A 147 11.87 3.84 2.80
N SER A 148 13.20 4.11 2.76
CA SER A 148 13.93 4.60 3.93
C SER A 148 13.51 6.03 4.33
N LEU A 149 13.13 6.86 3.36
CA LEU A 149 12.55 8.18 3.62
C LEU A 149 11.25 8.04 4.42
N VAL A 150 10.35 7.16 3.99
CA VAL A 150 9.08 6.92 4.70
C VAL A 150 9.32 6.44 6.13
N VAL A 151 10.21 5.46 6.32
CA VAL A 151 10.54 4.94 7.66
C VAL A 151 11.06 6.06 8.56
N LYS A 152 11.95 6.90 8.06
CA LYS A 152 12.53 8.02 8.82
C LYS A 152 11.47 9.07 9.18
N GLU A 153 10.64 9.45 8.25
CA GLU A 153 9.62 10.50 8.46
C GLU A 153 8.48 10.03 9.37
N SER A 154 8.17 8.73 9.36
CA SER A 154 7.13 8.15 10.21
C SER A 154 7.57 7.94 11.66
N GLU A 155 8.87 8.03 12.00
CA GLU A 155 9.40 7.68 13.32
C GLU A 155 8.70 8.38 14.49
N PRO A 156 8.32 9.68 14.43
CA PRO A 156 7.61 10.32 15.54
C PRO A 156 6.24 9.68 15.82
N THR A 157 5.51 9.30 14.77
CA THR A 157 4.22 8.60 14.87
C THR A 157 4.40 7.20 15.43
N ILE A 158 5.38 6.47 14.94
CA ILE A 158 5.66 5.09 15.37
C ILE A 158 6.17 5.05 16.81
N ALA A 159 7.01 6.00 17.22
CA ALA A 159 7.46 6.11 18.62
C ALA A 159 6.28 6.28 19.59
N LYS A 160 5.27 7.08 19.20
CA LYS A 160 4.04 7.22 19.96
C LYS A 160 3.25 5.91 20.06
N LEU A 161 3.05 5.23 18.93
CA LEU A 161 2.34 3.92 18.92
C LEU A 161 3.05 2.87 19.79
N ARG A 162 4.39 2.84 19.78
CA ARG A 162 5.18 1.98 20.67
C ARG A 162 4.99 2.34 22.14
N ALA A 163 5.02 3.64 22.47
CA ALA A 163 4.79 4.12 23.84
C ALA A 163 3.37 3.76 24.33
N ASP A 164 2.38 3.85 23.46
CA ASP A 164 0.98 3.47 23.72
C ASP A 164 0.75 1.95 23.68
N LYS A 165 1.80 1.15 23.40
CA LYS A 165 1.78 -0.32 23.31
C LYS A 165 0.75 -0.85 22.32
N VAL A 166 0.58 -0.15 21.21
CA VAL A 166 -0.30 -0.58 20.11
C VAL A 166 0.22 -1.90 19.52
N LYS A 167 -0.70 -2.84 19.24
CA LYS A 167 -0.41 -4.18 18.69
C LYS A 167 -1.15 -4.47 17.38
N ASP A 168 -1.97 -3.53 16.94
CA ASP A 168 -2.76 -3.59 15.71
C ASP A 168 -2.49 -2.37 14.81
N ALA A 169 -1.23 -1.95 14.75
CA ALA A 169 -0.85 -0.68 14.12
C ALA A 169 -1.23 -0.62 12.63
N PHE A 170 -1.32 -1.75 11.93
CA PHE A 170 -1.74 -1.77 10.52
C PHE A 170 -3.21 -1.32 10.34
N THR A 171 -4.03 -1.35 11.38
CA THR A 171 -5.41 -0.79 11.35
C THR A 171 -5.42 0.74 11.42
N LYS A 172 -4.30 1.37 11.77
CA LYS A 172 -4.13 2.83 11.86
C LYS A 172 -3.59 3.35 10.54
N THR A 173 -4.36 4.19 9.87
CA THR A 173 -3.99 4.74 8.55
C THR A 173 -2.61 5.41 8.55
N GLU A 174 -2.30 6.13 9.63
CA GLU A 174 -1.02 6.84 9.81
C GLU A 174 0.19 5.91 9.96
N ALA A 175 -0.01 4.64 10.32
CA ALA A 175 1.07 3.66 10.46
C ALA A 175 1.28 2.80 9.22
N GLN A 176 0.29 2.71 8.33
CA GLN A 176 0.35 1.83 7.17
C GLN A 176 1.55 2.11 6.25
N PRO A 177 1.88 3.37 5.90
CA PRO A 177 3.05 3.63 5.07
C PRO A 177 4.35 3.12 5.69
N PHE A 178 4.55 3.35 7.00
CA PHE A 178 5.71 2.84 7.72
C PHE A 178 5.79 1.31 7.67
N ILE A 179 4.70 0.64 8.02
CA ILE A 179 4.66 -0.83 8.09
C ILE A 179 4.97 -1.44 6.72
N ARG A 180 4.40 -0.90 5.65
CA ARG A 180 4.68 -1.34 4.28
C ARG A 180 6.14 -1.09 3.89
N ALA A 181 6.66 0.10 4.19
CA ALA A 181 8.03 0.47 3.86
C ALA A 181 9.06 -0.39 4.63
N ALA A 182 8.90 -0.53 5.96
CA ALA A 182 9.78 -1.32 6.79
C ALA A 182 9.74 -2.82 6.43
N HIS A 183 8.56 -3.36 6.15
CA HIS A 183 8.41 -4.74 5.68
C HIS A 183 9.13 -4.95 4.34
N ALA A 184 8.93 -4.04 3.38
CA ALA A 184 9.58 -4.13 2.07
C ALA A 184 11.11 -3.99 2.16
N LEU A 185 11.62 -3.11 3.04
CA LEU A 185 13.06 -2.98 3.31
C LEU A 185 13.63 -4.26 3.92
N GLY A 186 12.93 -4.87 4.87
CA GLY A 186 13.34 -6.13 5.46
C GLY A 186 13.37 -7.27 4.45
N CYS A 187 12.38 -7.38 3.57
CA CYS A 187 12.39 -8.34 2.47
C CYS A 187 13.56 -8.08 1.50
N LEU A 188 13.79 -6.82 1.12
CA LEU A 188 14.89 -6.43 0.26
C LEU A 188 16.25 -6.75 0.89
N ALA A 189 16.41 -6.50 2.18
CA ALA A 189 17.62 -6.85 2.92
C ALA A 189 17.85 -8.37 2.92
N TYR A 190 16.77 -9.16 3.11
CA TYR A 190 16.84 -10.62 3.03
C TYR A 190 17.29 -11.09 1.65
N ASP A 191 16.70 -10.55 0.58
CA ASP A 191 17.04 -10.93 -0.81
C ASP A 191 18.47 -10.53 -1.20
N GLN A 192 19.08 -9.61 -0.47
CA GLN A 192 20.48 -9.18 -0.62
C GLN A 192 21.44 -9.87 0.38
N ASP A 193 21.02 -10.96 1.02
CA ASP A 193 21.79 -11.70 2.05
C ASP A 193 22.24 -10.84 3.25
N ARG A 194 21.59 -9.67 3.47
CA ARG A 194 21.82 -8.80 4.63
C ARG A 194 20.87 -9.18 5.77
N PHE A 195 21.07 -10.37 6.31
CA PHE A 195 20.11 -11.01 7.23
C PHE A 195 19.94 -10.25 8.55
N GLU A 196 20.99 -9.64 9.11
CA GLU A 196 20.90 -8.81 10.32
C GLU A 196 20.03 -7.57 10.08
N ASP A 197 20.20 -6.90 8.94
CA ASP A 197 19.38 -5.76 8.56
C ASP A 197 17.91 -6.20 8.37
N ALA A 198 17.69 -7.35 7.71
CA ALA A 198 16.36 -7.90 7.52
C ALA A 198 15.66 -8.16 8.87
N VAL A 199 16.33 -8.77 9.83
CA VAL A 199 15.77 -9.00 11.17
C VAL A 199 15.41 -7.70 11.85
N LYS A 200 16.28 -6.67 11.77
CA LYS A 200 16.05 -5.36 12.36
C LYS A 200 14.84 -4.65 11.77
N ASP A 201 14.77 -4.57 10.45
CA ASP A 201 13.70 -3.86 9.75
C ASP A 201 12.34 -4.55 10.00
N LEU A 202 12.30 -5.90 9.93
CA LEU A 202 11.10 -6.68 10.19
C LEU A 202 10.69 -6.64 11.68
N ALA A 203 11.65 -6.53 12.61
CA ALA A 203 11.34 -6.37 14.02
C ALA A 203 10.54 -5.10 14.27
N SER A 204 10.88 -4.00 13.59
CA SER A 204 10.18 -2.73 13.72
C SER A 204 8.69 -2.82 13.33
N VAL A 205 8.33 -3.80 12.49
CA VAL A 205 6.95 -4.10 12.08
C VAL A 205 6.23 -4.92 13.14
N TYR A 206 6.76 -6.12 13.49
CA TYR A 206 6.03 -7.03 14.37
C TYR A 206 6.01 -6.61 15.84
N GLU A 207 6.78 -5.61 16.24
CA GLU A 207 6.70 -4.99 17.57
C GLU A 207 5.42 -4.19 17.77
N ILE A 208 4.86 -3.62 16.71
CA ILE A 208 3.67 -2.76 16.73
C ILE A 208 2.46 -3.38 16.04
N ASP A 209 2.64 -4.46 15.28
CA ASP A 209 1.56 -5.16 14.58
C ASP A 209 1.64 -6.68 14.84
N GLU A 210 0.61 -7.23 15.46
CA GLU A 210 0.45 -8.67 15.69
C GLU A 210 -0.52 -9.31 14.68
N GLY A 211 -1.01 -8.53 13.71
CA GLY A 211 -1.88 -8.97 12.64
C GLY A 211 -1.13 -9.74 11.54
N ASN A 212 -1.77 -9.84 10.38
CA ASN A 212 -1.23 -10.62 9.26
C ASN A 212 0.14 -10.11 8.80
N VAL A 213 0.34 -8.78 8.73
CA VAL A 213 1.61 -8.21 8.27
C VAL A 213 2.72 -8.46 9.28
N GLY A 214 2.42 -8.30 10.58
CA GLY A 214 3.36 -8.63 11.65
C GLY A 214 3.70 -10.12 11.70
N THR A 215 2.72 -11.00 11.43
CA THR A 215 2.96 -12.45 11.32
C THR A 215 3.90 -12.78 10.15
N GLU A 216 3.69 -12.21 8.97
CA GLU A 216 4.60 -12.38 7.83
C GLU A 216 5.99 -11.84 8.14
N ALA A 217 6.09 -10.67 8.77
CA ALA A 217 7.37 -10.11 9.20
C ALA A 217 8.13 -11.05 10.16
N ARG A 218 7.43 -11.69 11.11
CA ARG A 218 8.03 -12.69 12.00
C ARG A 218 8.53 -13.92 11.26
N LEU A 219 7.78 -14.42 10.30
CA LEU A 219 8.17 -15.58 9.49
C LEU A 219 9.46 -15.31 8.69
N ILE A 220 9.54 -14.14 8.05
CA ILE A 220 10.73 -13.76 7.26
C ILE A 220 11.92 -13.46 8.18
N ALA A 221 11.68 -12.78 9.31
CA ALA A 221 12.74 -12.54 10.32
C ALA A 221 13.29 -13.85 10.88
N ALA A 222 12.43 -14.82 11.20
CA ALA A 222 12.86 -16.14 11.63
C ALA A 222 13.65 -16.88 10.55
N LYS A 223 13.25 -16.79 9.29
CA LYS A 223 14.00 -17.32 8.15
C LYS A 223 15.40 -16.69 8.06
N ALA A 224 15.53 -15.38 8.26
CA ALA A 224 16.81 -14.68 8.30
C ALA A 224 17.67 -15.15 9.50
N LEU A 225 17.05 -15.32 10.67
CA LEU A 225 17.74 -15.85 11.85
C LEU A 225 18.23 -17.29 11.64
N MET A 226 17.49 -18.13 10.92
CA MET A 226 17.97 -19.46 10.54
C MET A 226 19.19 -19.40 9.63
N LYS A 227 19.25 -18.45 8.68
CA LYS A 227 20.43 -18.20 7.83
C LYS A 227 21.65 -17.73 8.64
N LEU A 228 21.42 -17.02 9.75
CA LEU A 228 22.43 -16.57 10.69
C LEU A 228 22.84 -17.64 11.74
N GLU A 229 22.33 -18.86 11.64
CA GLU A 229 22.52 -19.94 12.62
C GLU A 229 21.99 -19.58 14.02
N ARG A 230 21.06 -18.64 14.12
CA ARG A 230 20.45 -18.13 15.35
C ARG A 230 19.07 -18.75 15.60
N ALA A 231 18.99 -20.09 15.54
CA ALA A 231 17.74 -20.82 15.66
C ALA A 231 17.00 -20.58 17.01
N ALA A 232 17.74 -20.37 18.10
CA ALA A 232 17.14 -20.06 19.40
C ALA A 232 16.39 -18.70 19.38
N ASP A 233 16.93 -17.70 18.69
CA ASP A 233 16.26 -16.41 18.54
C ASP A 233 15.02 -16.52 17.64
N ALA A 234 15.09 -17.36 16.60
CA ALA A 234 13.96 -17.64 15.73
C ALA A 234 12.76 -18.24 16.51
N VAL A 235 13.00 -19.06 17.54
CA VAL A 235 11.95 -19.57 18.44
C VAL A 235 11.21 -18.39 19.11
N GLY A 236 11.94 -17.44 19.71
CA GLY A 236 11.35 -16.29 20.40
C GLY A 236 10.52 -15.38 19.47
N VAL A 237 10.97 -15.24 18.21
CA VAL A 237 10.25 -14.45 17.20
C VAL A 237 8.95 -15.15 16.76
N LEU A 238 8.94 -16.48 16.64
CA LEU A 238 7.81 -17.24 16.09
C LEU A 238 6.74 -17.60 17.13
N GLU A 239 7.10 -17.78 18.42
CA GLU A 239 6.13 -18.18 19.45
C GLU A 239 4.87 -17.29 19.49
N PRO A 240 4.95 -15.94 19.44
CA PRO A 240 3.75 -15.11 19.40
C PRO A 240 2.89 -15.34 18.16
N ALA A 241 3.49 -15.62 17.00
CA ALA A 241 2.78 -15.81 15.74
C ALA A 241 1.95 -17.10 15.69
N THR A 242 2.19 -18.08 16.56
CA THR A 242 1.38 -19.31 16.61
C THR A 242 -0.06 -19.09 17.06
N LYS A 243 -0.33 -17.96 17.71
CA LYS A 243 -1.66 -17.58 18.20
C LYS A 243 -2.46 -16.79 17.18
N ALA A 244 -1.84 -16.41 16.07
CA ALA A 244 -2.51 -15.64 15.01
C ALA A 244 -3.54 -16.53 14.29
N GLU A 245 -4.73 -15.98 14.03
CA GLU A 245 -5.78 -16.66 13.27
C GLU A 245 -5.33 -17.01 11.86
N SER A 246 -4.55 -16.12 11.27
CA SER A 246 -3.94 -16.30 9.95
C SER A 246 -2.46 -16.55 10.09
N GLY A 247 -1.99 -17.67 9.54
CA GLY A 247 -0.56 -18.00 9.51
C GLY A 247 -0.04 -18.81 10.69
N GLY A 248 -0.86 -19.11 11.71
CA GLY A 248 -0.45 -19.91 12.86
C GLY A 248 0.16 -21.26 12.48
N GLY A 249 -0.40 -21.95 11.49
CA GLY A 249 0.17 -23.19 10.94
C GLY A 249 1.57 -23.00 10.36
N ARG A 250 1.84 -21.89 9.67
CA ARG A 250 3.15 -21.54 9.12
C ARG A 250 4.16 -21.20 10.22
N ALA A 251 3.72 -20.51 11.26
CA ALA A 251 4.56 -20.22 12.42
C ALA A 251 4.94 -21.51 13.16
N HIS A 252 4.02 -22.45 13.30
CA HIS A 252 4.31 -23.76 13.87
C HIS A 252 5.33 -24.57 13.05
N LEU A 253 5.31 -24.48 11.71
CA LEU A 253 6.36 -25.08 10.87
C LEU A 253 7.73 -24.46 11.12
N GLY A 254 7.80 -23.12 11.17
CA GLY A 254 9.04 -22.42 11.49
C GLY A 254 9.57 -22.80 12.87
N LEU A 255 8.68 -22.91 13.87
CA LEU A 255 9.06 -23.40 15.21
C LEU A 255 9.56 -24.83 15.20
N ALA A 256 8.90 -25.73 14.45
CA ALA A 256 9.36 -27.12 14.34
C ALA A 256 10.79 -27.16 13.78
N LEU A 257 11.05 -26.40 12.71
CA LEU A 257 12.38 -26.28 12.13
C LEU A 257 13.42 -25.74 13.15
N ALA A 258 13.10 -24.62 13.83
CA ALA A 258 13.99 -24.01 14.81
C ALA A 258 14.28 -24.97 15.99
N HIS A 259 13.27 -25.72 16.44
CA HIS A 259 13.43 -26.71 17.49
C HIS A 259 14.22 -27.95 17.04
N VAL A 260 14.09 -28.42 15.80
CA VAL A 260 14.96 -29.46 15.24
C VAL A 260 16.41 -28.99 15.26
N THR A 261 16.65 -27.76 14.79
CA THR A 261 18.01 -27.18 14.73
C THR A 261 18.63 -26.99 16.10
N THR A 262 17.83 -26.66 17.13
CA THR A 262 18.31 -26.54 18.53
C THR A 262 18.33 -27.86 19.29
N GLY A 263 17.99 -29.00 18.68
CA GLY A 263 17.96 -30.32 19.29
C GLY A 263 16.77 -30.56 20.24
N ALA A 264 15.78 -29.71 20.27
CA ALA A 264 14.60 -29.81 21.14
C ALA A 264 13.50 -30.69 20.49
N ALA A 265 13.76 -31.96 20.33
CA ALA A 265 12.94 -32.93 19.55
C ALA A 265 11.47 -32.97 19.97
N ASP A 266 11.17 -32.99 21.29
CA ASP A 266 9.78 -33.04 21.78
C ASP A 266 9.00 -31.74 21.41
N LYS A 267 9.66 -30.60 21.53
CA LYS A 267 9.05 -29.31 21.14
C LYS A 267 8.88 -29.23 19.61
N ALA A 268 9.88 -29.71 18.87
CA ALA A 268 9.80 -29.81 17.41
C ALA A 268 8.61 -30.65 16.99
N ARG A 269 8.43 -31.82 17.62
CA ARG A 269 7.31 -32.72 17.30
C ARG A 269 5.96 -32.07 17.62
N LYS A 270 5.80 -31.45 18.77
CA LYS A 270 4.58 -30.75 19.14
C LYS A 270 4.22 -29.62 18.15
N SER A 271 5.21 -28.82 17.76
CA SER A 271 5.01 -27.76 16.79
C SER A 271 4.67 -28.29 15.42
N LEU A 272 5.33 -29.39 14.98
CA LEU A 272 5.06 -30.01 13.71
C LEU A 272 3.66 -30.63 13.65
N ASP A 273 3.22 -31.30 14.71
CA ASP A 273 1.86 -31.87 14.79
C ASP A 273 0.81 -30.76 14.69
N ALA A 274 0.99 -29.64 15.40
CA ALA A 274 0.09 -28.48 15.32
C ALA A 274 0.04 -27.88 13.90
N ALA A 275 1.19 -27.81 13.22
CA ALA A 275 1.22 -27.36 11.82
C ALA A 275 0.48 -28.29 10.87
N LEU A 276 0.68 -29.61 11.01
CA LEU A 276 0.05 -30.62 10.17
C LEU A 276 -1.46 -30.75 10.45
N ASP A 277 -1.90 -30.44 11.67
CA ASP A 277 -3.34 -30.35 12.01
C ASP A 277 -3.98 -29.12 11.37
N ALA A 278 -3.25 -27.99 11.31
CA ALA A 278 -3.71 -26.78 10.62
C ALA A 278 -3.77 -26.97 9.08
N ASN A 279 -2.80 -27.67 8.51
CA ASN A 279 -2.78 -27.97 7.07
C ASN A 279 -1.99 -29.24 6.77
N ALA A 280 -2.72 -30.33 6.48
CA ALA A 280 -2.16 -31.65 6.18
C ALA A 280 -1.28 -31.69 4.91
N HIS A 281 -1.33 -30.66 4.06
CA HIS A 281 -0.54 -30.60 2.83
C HIS A 281 0.90 -30.12 3.05
N TYR A 282 1.22 -29.47 4.17
CA TYR A 282 2.56 -28.91 4.44
C TYR A 282 3.66 -29.95 4.29
N GLY A 283 3.49 -31.15 4.88
CA GLY A 283 4.52 -32.18 4.83
C GLY A 283 4.82 -32.65 3.41
N LYS A 284 3.78 -32.88 2.60
CA LYS A 284 3.94 -33.29 1.19
C LYS A 284 4.57 -32.18 0.34
N ALA A 285 4.23 -30.92 0.60
CA ALA A 285 4.78 -29.77 -0.12
C ALA A 285 6.28 -29.59 0.17
N LEU A 286 6.68 -29.62 1.45
CA LEU A 286 8.07 -29.47 1.89
C LEU A 286 8.97 -30.61 1.40
N LEU A 287 8.45 -31.84 1.34
CA LEU A 287 9.18 -33.00 0.80
C LEU A 287 9.15 -33.07 -0.73
N GLY A 288 8.62 -32.04 -1.44
CA GLY A 288 8.55 -32.02 -2.89
C GLY A 288 7.64 -33.08 -3.51
N ARG A 289 6.72 -33.66 -2.72
CA ARG A 289 5.77 -34.69 -3.17
C ARG A 289 4.57 -34.13 -3.91
N ILE A 290 4.42 -32.80 -3.95
CA ILE A 290 3.43 -32.07 -4.74
C ILE A 290 4.18 -31.26 -5.79
N ARG A 291 4.03 -31.63 -7.07
CA ARG A 291 4.76 -31.02 -8.20
C ARG A 291 3.91 -29.98 -8.93
N ARG A 292 3.34 -29.01 -8.20
CA ARG A 292 2.60 -27.90 -8.78
C ARG A 292 3.28 -26.59 -8.38
N ARG A 293 3.48 -25.67 -9.34
CA ARG A 293 3.95 -24.32 -9.05
C ARG A 293 2.73 -23.42 -8.83
N VAL A 294 2.77 -22.62 -7.77
CA VAL A 294 1.75 -21.59 -7.52
C VAL A 294 2.27 -20.28 -8.09
N GLU A 295 1.55 -19.71 -9.05
CA GLU A 295 1.94 -18.45 -9.70
C GLU A 295 1.47 -17.22 -8.93
N ASN A 296 0.35 -17.34 -8.20
CA ASN A 296 -0.19 -16.26 -7.38
C ASN A 296 0.00 -16.59 -5.90
N LEU A 297 0.92 -15.88 -5.26
CA LEU A 297 1.25 -16.06 -3.85
C LEU A 297 0.27 -15.34 -2.91
N ALA A 298 -0.54 -14.40 -3.42
CA ALA A 298 -1.49 -13.65 -2.63
C ALA A 298 -2.86 -14.37 -2.57
N GLY A 299 -3.45 -14.42 -1.38
CA GLY A 299 -4.84 -14.83 -1.20
C GLY A 299 -5.08 -16.35 -1.22
N THR A 300 -4.09 -17.16 -0.82
CA THR A 300 -4.31 -18.60 -0.63
C THR A 300 -5.20 -18.86 0.59
N ALA A 301 -6.17 -19.75 0.45
CA ALA A 301 -7.06 -20.11 1.56
C ALA A 301 -6.28 -20.88 2.65
N PRO A 302 -6.46 -20.57 3.94
CA PRO A 302 -5.89 -21.34 5.03
C PRO A 302 -6.26 -22.84 4.93
N GLY A 303 -5.30 -23.72 5.21
CA GLY A 303 -5.49 -25.19 5.11
C GLY A 303 -5.45 -25.74 3.68
N SER A 304 -5.29 -24.88 2.67
CA SER A 304 -5.25 -25.30 1.27
C SER A 304 -3.91 -25.89 0.84
N GLN A 305 -3.93 -26.66 -0.23
CA GLN A 305 -2.71 -27.16 -0.87
C GLN A 305 -1.86 -26.01 -1.43
N GLU A 306 -2.49 -24.97 -1.93
CA GLU A 306 -1.84 -23.76 -2.44
C GLU A 306 -1.05 -23.05 -1.34
N GLU A 307 -1.62 -22.89 -0.15
CA GLU A 307 -0.92 -22.34 1.01
C GLU A 307 0.35 -23.14 1.36
N ALA A 308 0.24 -24.47 1.37
CA ALA A 308 1.37 -25.33 1.68
C ALA A 308 2.48 -25.23 0.60
N LEU A 309 2.10 -25.10 -0.67
CA LEU A 309 3.05 -24.93 -1.76
C LEU A 309 3.72 -23.56 -1.70
N VAL A 310 2.99 -22.48 -1.37
CA VAL A 310 3.56 -21.14 -1.14
C VAL A 310 4.57 -21.18 -0.01
N TYR A 311 4.22 -21.82 1.12
CA TYR A 311 5.17 -21.97 2.23
C TYR A 311 6.43 -22.73 1.79
N ALA A 312 6.29 -23.87 1.11
CA ALA A 312 7.43 -24.66 0.66
C ALA A 312 8.30 -23.91 -0.38
N GLN A 313 7.72 -23.08 -1.23
CA GLN A 313 8.46 -22.25 -2.18
C GLN A 313 9.21 -21.11 -1.49
N THR A 314 8.60 -20.50 -0.46
CA THR A 314 9.15 -19.33 0.23
C THR A 314 10.16 -19.70 1.29
N TYR A 315 9.92 -20.79 2.05
CA TYR A 315 10.69 -21.14 3.24
C TYR A 315 11.42 -22.50 3.12
N GLY A 316 11.23 -23.24 2.03
CA GLY A 316 11.82 -24.57 1.86
C GLY A 316 13.34 -24.59 1.81
N ASP A 317 13.98 -23.49 1.47
CA ASP A 317 15.43 -23.35 1.37
C ASP A 317 16.16 -23.36 2.74
N VAL A 318 15.46 -23.14 3.84
CA VAL A 318 15.99 -23.27 5.21
C VAL A 318 15.70 -24.63 5.83
N TRP A 319 14.88 -25.48 5.20
CA TRP A 319 14.62 -26.83 5.65
C TRP A 319 15.78 -27.74 5.28
N THR A 320 16.66 -28.01 6.26
CA THR A 320 17.80 -28.93 6.10
C THR A 320 17.34 -30.36 5.89
N GLU A 321 18.22 -31.23 5.39
CA GLU A 321 17.92 -32.67 5.24
C GLU A 321 17.52 -33.30 6.58
N THR A 322 18.22 -32.96 7.68
CA THR A 322 17.87 -33.42 9.04
C THR A 322 16.42 -33.03 9.41
N ALA A 323 16.00 -31.80 9.07
CA ALA A 323 14.63 -31.35 9.35
C ALA A 323 13.60 -32.05 8.46
N LYS A 324 13.95 -32.36 7.21
CA LYS A 324 13.11 -33.13 6.31
C LYS A 324 12.99 -34.59 6.75
N ASP A 325 14.08 -35.22 7.21
CA ASP A 325 14.06 -36.57 7.77
C ASP A 325 13.17 -36.64 9.01
N PHE A 326 13.26 -35.61 9.90
CA PHE A 326 12.39 -35.51 11.06
C PHE A 326 10.91 -35.38 10.65
N LEU A 327 10.61 -34.55 9.64
CA LEU A 327 9.27 -34.38 9.09
C LEU A 327 8.76 -35.70 8.49
N GLU A 328 9.55 -36.40 7.69
CA GLU A 328 9.18 -37.68 7.05
C GLU A 328 8.81 -38.73 8.09
N LYS A 329 9.67 -38.91 9.11
CA LYS A 329 9.41 -39.82 10.23
C LYS A 329 8.10 -39.46 10.95
N ALA A 330 7.84 -38.18 11.18
CA ALA A 330 6.61 -37.75 11.81
C ALA A 330 5.36 -38.06 10.96
N LEU A 331 5.44 -37.92 9.63
CA LEU A 331 4.36 -38.26 8.72
C LEU A 331 4.09 -39.78 8.72
N ASP A 332 5.13 -40.62 8.72
CA ASP A 332 4.99 -42.08 8.73
C ASP A 332 4.33 -42.55 10.04
N GLU A 333 4.73 -41.98 11.18
CA GLU A 333 4.13 -42.30 12.47
C GLU A 333 2.65 -41.85 12.56
N ARG A 334 2.28 -40.71 11.95
CA ARG A 334 0.88 -40.26 11.86
C ARG A 334 0.05 -41.20 10.97
N ALA A 335 0.61 -41.62 9.85
CA ALA A 335 -0.05 -42.59 8.94
C ALA A 335 -0.27 -43.96 9.61
N ALA A 336 0.71 -44.47 10.34
CA ALA A 336 0.60 -45.73 11.10
C ALA A 336 -0.49 -45.65 12.18
N LYS A 337 -0.57 -44.56 12.95
CA LYS A 337 -1.64 -44.34 13.95
C LYS A 337 -3.02 -44.25 13.33
N ALA A 338 -3.17 -43.56 12.18
CA ALA A 338 -4.45 -43.47 11.48
C ALA A 338 -4.91 -44.83 10.94
N GLY A 339 -3.97 -45.68 10.44
CA GLY A 339 -4.25 -47.04 9.99
C GLY A 339 -4.67 -47.99 11.13
N ALA A 340 -4.07 -47.85 12.32
CA ALA A 340 -4.43 -48.64 13.48
C ALA A 340 -5.84 -48.32 14.00
N SER A 341 -6.20 -47.04 14.05
CA SER A 341 -7.53 -46.55 14.51
C SER A 341 -8.68 -46.96 13.55
N SER A 342 -8.41 -47.11 12.24
CA SER A 342 -9.38 -47.55 11.27
C SER A 342 -9.55 -49.08 11.26
N GLY A 343 -8.58 -49.83 11.76
CA GLY A 343 -8.65 -51.31 11.91
C GLY A 343 -9.46 -51.79 13.12
N GLU A 344 -9.47 -51.02 14.26
CA GLU A 344 -10.24 -51.37 15.45
C GLU A 344 -11.75 -51.14 15.26
N GLY A 345 -12.16 -50.11 14.51
CA GLY A 345 -13.58 -49.86 14.20
C GLY A 345 -14.23 -50.91 13.28
N ALA A 346 -13.45 -51.66 12.52
CA ALA A 346 -13.95 -52.72 11.65
C ALA A 346 -14.12 -54.07 12.36
N ALA A 347 -13.46 -54.30 13.49
CA ALA A 347 -13.55 -55.55 14.24
C ALA A 347 -14.77 -55.58 15.20
N GLU A 348 -15.32 -54.44 15.58
CA GLU A 348 -16.43 -54.35 16.55
C GLU A 348 -17.80 -54.43 15.90
N SER A 349 -17.90 -54.36 14.54
CA SER A 349 -19.15 -54.51 13.78
C SER A 349 -19.43 -55.93 13.25
N ALA A 350 -18.56 -56.90 13.58
CA ALA A 350 -18.68 -58.29 13.14
C ALA A 350 -18.77 -59.24 14.36
N SER A 351 -19.82 -59.08 15.17
CA SER A 351 -20.28 -60.17 16.06
C SER A 351 -21.78 -60.46 15.79
N PRO A 352 -22.12 -61.73 15.66
CA PRO A 352 -23.40 -62.21 15.15
C PRO A 352 -24.60 -61.95 16.04
#